data_2b13e066b72b917139295efb4cc295e7
#
_entry.id   2b13e066b72b917139295efb4cc295e7
#
_cell.length_a   1.000
_cell.length_b   1.000
_cell.length_c   1.000
_cell.angle_alpha   90.00
_cell.angle_beta   90.00
_cell.angle_gamma   90.00
#
_symmetry.space_group_name_H-M   'P 1'
#
loop_
_entity.id
_entity.type
_entity.pdbx_description
1 polymer ?
#
loop_
_entity_poly.entity_id
_entity_poly.type
_entity_poly.pdbx_seq_one_letter_code
_entity_poly.pdbx_strand_id
1 'polypeptide(L)'
;LGWREVEQAFNDAVERRVFPGATTVVRVGAEVVFEGCFGFRTLVPQPSEMHLDTVFDLSSLTKVLATTIAVMMLARDGKLKLDDRVTRFFHNFGVHGKDRITFRHLLAHCSGLTAWRPFYRLVADIERGGKVNFMSSLGAKQWIFEEIHREKPEAPLGTRAIYSDLNFIILGEAIEQATGVPLDRFCHERIYRELGLRTTGFVDSSTARTRKFEPVPEMFAATENCPSRKRVLIGEVDDENAFAMGGVAGHAGLFAPVREVDSIAAHLLDCYQGRSTFLPEKIVREFWTRDRAVPGSTWALGWDTPSPIHSSSGHHFPPNAVGHLGFTGTSLWIDPEREIAVTVLSNRVHPSRANQSIRDFRPKVHDLIMEAIGGA
;
A
#
# COMPACT_ATOMS: atom_id res chain seq x y z
N LEU A 1 5.03 -12.74 30.53
CA LEU A 1 4.93 -12.86 29.07
C LEU A 1 4.26 -11.58 28.59
N GLY A 2 4.71 -11.00 27.51
CA GLY A 2 4.09 -9.76 27.10
C GLY A 2 4.98 -8.97 26.16
N TRP A 3 4.98 -7.65 26.29
CA TRP A 3 5.68 -6.75 25.37
C TRP A 3 7.19 -6.97 25.27
N ARG A 4 7.84 -7.52 26.32
CA ARG A 4 9.28 -7.89 26.28
C ARG A 4 9.59 -8.96 25.22
N GLU A 5 8.68 -9.92 25.02
CA GLU A 5 8.87 -10.96 24.00
C GLU A 5 8.68 -10.38 22.59
N VAL A 6 7.79 -9.41 22.45
CA VAL A 6 7.62 -8.66 21.20
C VAL A 6 8.90 -7.86 20.89
N GLU A 7 9.44 -7.11 21.86
CA GLU A 7 10.71 -6.38 21.72
C GLU A 7 11.87 -7.33 21.34
N GLN A 8 11.97 -8.47 22.05
CA GLN A 8 13.01 -9.45 21.77
C GLN A 8 12.88 -10.02 20.35
N ALA A 9 11.66 -10.28 19.87
CA ALA A 9 11.43 -10.79 18.51
C ALA A 9 11.90 -9.80 17.44
N PHE A 10 11.70 -8.49 17.64
CA PHE A 10 12.21 -7.46 16.73
C PHE A 10 13.74 -7.37 16.78
N ASN A 11 14.35 -7.37 17.96
CA ASN A 11 15.79 -7.32 18.12
C ASN A 11 16.47 -8.56 17.49
N ASP A 12 15.95 -9.75 17.76
CA ASP A 12 16.39 -10.99 17.11
C ASP A 12 16.29 -10.93 15.58
N ALA A 13 15.23 -10.30 15.06
CA ALA A 13 15.03 -10.15 13.63
C ALA A 13 16.10 -9.23 13.00
N VAL A 14 16.47 -8.14 13.67
CA VAL A 14 17.57 -7.27 13.25
C VAL A 14 18.90 -8.03 13.28
N GLU A 15 19.22 -8.73 14.39
CA GLU A 15 20.45 -9.53 14.52
C GLU A 15 20.56 -10.62 13.46
N ARG A 16 19.45 -11.31 13.17
CA ARG A 16 19.38 -12.35 12.13
C ARG A 16 19.24 -11.78 10.70
N ARG A 17 19.27 -10.46 10.57
CA ARG A 17 19.17 -9.76 9.29
C ARG A 17 17.89 -10.08 8.52
N VAL A 18 16.76 -10.28 9.21
CA VAL A 18 15.43 -10.37 8.58
C VAL A 18 15.11 -9.04 7.88
N PHE A 19 15.46 -7.96 8.53
CA PHE A 19 15.46 -6.58 8.01
C PHE A 19 16.55 -5.77 8.72
N PRO A 20 17.03 -4.66 8.13
CA PRO A 20 17.94 -3.73 8.79
C PRO A 20 17.32 -3.07 10.02
N GLY A 21 16.04 -2.69 9.91
CA GLY A 21 15.31 -2.09 11.01
C GLY A 21 13.80 -2.09 10.76
N ALA A 22 13.08 -1.76 11.83
CA ALA A 22 11.63 -1.67 11.81
C ALA A 22 11.10 -0.67 12.85
N THR A 23 9.88 -0.18 12.60
CA THR A 23 9.07 0.52 13.58
C THR A 23 7.72 -0.19 13.71
N THR A 24 7.10 -0.13 14.87
CA THR A 24 5.79 -0.74 15.12
C THR A 24 4.96 0.11 16.07
N VAL A 25 3.66 0.10 15.84
CA VAL A 25 2.65 0.65 16.74
C VAL A 25 1.53 -0.37 16.87
N VAL A 26 1.09 -0.61 18.11
CA VAL A 26 -0.04 -1.45 18.43
C VAL A 26 -1.07 -0.63 19.19
N ARG A 27 -2.29 -0.64 18.71
CA ARG A 27 -3.43 0.08 19.26
C ARG A 27 -4.52 -0.87 19.72
N VAL A 28 -5.14 -0.55 20.85
CA VAL A 28 -6.37 -1.19 21.34
C VAL A 28 -7.36 -0.09 21.69
N GLY A 29 -8.46 -0.02 20.99
CA GLY A 29 -9.39 1.10 21.11
C GLY A 29 -8.74 2.45 20.85
N ALA A 30 -8.87 3.39 21.78
CA ALA A 30 -8.28 4.71 21.69
C ALA A 30 -6.79 4.76 22.09
N GLU A 31 -6.25 3.71 22.69
CA GLU A 31 -4.93 3.72 23.30
C GLU A 31 -3.86 3.05 22.43
N VAL A 32 -2.68 3.66 22.34
CA VAL A 32 -1.48 3.01 21.86
C VAL A 32 -0.88 2.24 23.04
N VAL A 33 -0.95 0.91 23.00
CA VAL A 33 -0.51 0.02 24.08
C VAL A 33 0.93 -0.43 23.93
N PHE A 34 1.50 -0.30 22.73
CA PHE A 34 2.90 -0.57 22.45
C PHE A 34 3.39 0.22 21.24
N GLU A 35 4.60 0.75 21.34
CA GLU A 35 5.34 1.29 20.21
C GLU A 35 6.84 0.99 20.36
N GLY A 36 7.52 0.80 19.24
CA GLY A 36 8.95 0.51 19.24
C GLY A 36 9.63 0.83 17.91
N CYS A 37 10.94 1.08 18.00
CA CYS A 37 11.82 1.22 16.85
C CYS A 37 13.09 0.39 17.09
N PHE A 38 13.57 -0.29 16.03
CA PHE A 38 14.61 -1.31 16.12
C PHE A 38 15.58 -1.19 14.94
N GLY A 39 16.87 -1.34 15.23
CA GLY A 39 17.92 -1.40 14.21
C GLY A 39 18.13 -0.10 13.44
N PHE A 40 18.27 -0.18 12.12
CA PHE A 40 18.79 0.87 11.28
C PHE A 40 17.85 1.22 10.13
N ARG A 41 17.67 2.53 9.85
CA ARG A 41 16.95 3.01 8.68
C ARG A 41 17.79 2.89 7.39
N THR A 42 19.13 2.84 7.50
CA THR A 42 20.05 2.55 6.41
C THR A 42 21.26 1.81 6.91
N LEU A 43 21.85 0.94 6.08
CA LEU A 43 23.13 0.27 6.32
C LEU A 43 24.22 0.77 5.38
N VAL A 44 23.84 1.22 4.20
CA VAL A 44 24.76 1.72 3.16
C VAL A 44 24.29 3.08 2.65
N PRO A 45 25.20 4.06 2.41
CA PRO A 45 26.66 3.91 2.46
C PRO A 45 27.23 3.77 3.90
N GLN A 46 26.47 4.16 4.91
CA GLN A 46 26.83 4.00 6.33
C GLN A 46 25.59 3.77 7.18
N PRO A 47 25.72 3.01 8.30
CA PRO A 47 24.61 2.77 9.20
C PRO A 47 24.06 4.06 9.80
N SER A 48 22.73 4.15 9.88
CA SER A 48 22.03 5.22 10.58
C SER A 48 20.85 4.63 11.34
N GLU A 49 20.68 5.01 12.59
CA GLU A 49 19.69 4.44 13.49
C GLU A 49 18.26 4.68 13.02
N MET A 50 17.37 3.74 13.37
CA MET A 50 15.93 3.84 13.17
C MET A 50 15.32 4.76 14.23
N HIS A 51 14.31 5.54 13.84
CA HIS A 51 13.52 6.40 14.72
C HIS A 51 12.03 6.18 14.47
N LEU A 52 11.16 6.48 15.45
CA LEU A 52 9.71 6.34 15.30
C LEU A 52 9.09 7.27 14.24
N ASP A 53 9.75 8.38 13.95
CA ASP A 53 9.36 9.34 12.91
C ASP A 53 10.02 9.05 11.55
N THR A 54 10.81 7.95 11.44
CA THR A 54 11.36 7.51 10.17
C THR A 54 10.24 7.22 9.18
N VAL A 55 10.36 7.80 7.98
CA VAL A 55 9.39 7.70 6.89
C VAL A 55 9.72 6.51 6.01
N PHE A 56 8.76 5.63 5.79
CA PHE A 56 8.93 4.42 5.00
C PHE A 56 8.24 4.53 3.65
N ASP A 57 8.83 3.95 2.62
CA ASP A 57 8.10 3.56 1.41
C ASP A 57 7.11 2.45 1.80
N LEU A 58 5.84 2.78 1.77
CA LEU A 58 4.76 1.88 2.18
C LEU A 58 4.43 0.81 1.14
N SER A 59 4.98 0.94 -0.08
CA SER A 59 4.74 0.00 -1.17
C SER A 59 3.23 -0.25 -1.35
N SER A 60 2.79 -1.50 -1.34
CA SER A 60 1.38 -1.84 -1.57
C SER A 60 0.40 -1.41 -0.46
N LEU A 61 0.85 -0.95 0.70
CA LEU A 61 -0.07 -0.26 1.64
C LEU A 61 -0.65 1.01 1.02
N THR A 62 -0.05 1.58 -0.04
CA THR A 62 -0.62 2.64 -0.87
C THR A 62 -2.04 2.28 -1.33
N LYS A 63 -2.27 1.00 -1.67
CA LYS A 63 -3.57 0.52 -2.14
C LYS A 63 -4.68 0.78 -1.12
N VAL A 64 -4.41 0.52 0.15
CA VAL A 64 -5.40 0.63 1.22
C VAL A 64 -5.43 1.99 1.90
N LEU A 65 -4.27 2.67 2.02
CA LEU A 65 -4.13 3.93 2.74
C LEU A 65 -4.30 5.19 1.87
N ALA A 66 -4.32 5.02 0.56
CA ALA A 66 -4.55 6.10 -0.42
C ALA A 66 -5.72 5.75 -1.34
N THR A 67 -5.51 4.81 -2.26
CA THR A 67 -6.42 4.54 -3.38
C THR A 67 -7.78 4.04 -2.93
N THR A 68 -7.83 3.06 -2.00
CA THR A 68 -9.10 2.52 -1.49
C THR A 68 -9.89 3.58 -0.71
N ILE A 69 -9.22 4.36 0.17
CA ILE A 69 -9.88 5.46 0.89
C ILE A 69 -10.42 6.50 -0.09
N ALA A 70 -9.66 6.85 -1.12
CA ALA A 70 -10.13 7.77 -2.15
C ALA A 70 -11.37 7.23 -2.90
N VAL A 71 -11.40 5.93 -3.23
CA VAL A 71 -12.57 5.29 -3.83
C VAL A 71 -13.76 5.29 -2.87
N MET A 72 -13.56 5.02 -1.57
CA MET A 72 -14.61 5.13 -0.55
C MET A 72 -15.21 6.57 -0.53
N MET A 73 -14.36 7.59 -0.61
CA MET A 73 -14.81 8.99 -0.67
C MET A 73 -15.61 9.29 -1.93
N LEU A 74 -15.16 8.80 -3.09
CA LEU A 74 -15.91 8.96 -4.34
C LEU A 74 -17.26 8.23 -4.30
N ALA A 75 -17.34 7.08 -3.63
CA ALA A 75 -18.59 6.36 -3.42
C ALA A 75 -19.52 7.13 -2.46
N ARG A 76 -18.98 7.67 -1.37
CA ARG A 76 -19.70 8.58 -0.45
C ARG A 76 -20.29 9.78 -1.19
N ASP A 77 -19.49 10.41 -2.04
CA ASP A 77 -19.84 11.65 -2.76
C ASP A 77 -20.70 11.36 -4.03
N GLY A 78 -21.06 10.09 -4.30
CA GLY A 78 -21.87 9.67 -5.45
C GLY A 78 -21.20 9.83 -6.82
N LYS A 79 -19.87 10.09 -6.84
CA LYS A 79 -19.09 10.25 -8.07
C LYS A 79 -18.76 8.93 -8.75
N LEU A 80 -18.70 7.84 -7.97
CA LEU A 80 -18.41 6.49 -8.43
C LEU A 80 -19.28 5.51 -7.65
N LYS A 81 -19.82 4.48 -8.34
CA LYS A 81 -20.45 3.33 -7.71
C LYS A 81 -19.58 2.10 -7.92
N LEU A 82 -19.53 1.21 -6.93
CA LEU A 82 -18.74 -0.02 -7.03
C LEU A 82 -19.09 -0.88 -8.23
N ASP A 83 -20.36 -0.91 -8.61
CA ASP A 83 -20.87 -1.68 -9.74
C ASP A 83 -20.88 -0.91 -11.08
N ASP A 84 -20.39 0.34 -11.08
CA ASP A 84 -20.13 1.06 -12.34
C ASP A 84 -19.05 0.31 -13.13
N ARG A 85 -19.28 0.19 -14.44
CA ARG A 85 -18.28 -0.38 -15.34
C ARG A 85 -17.11 0.57 -15.52
N VAL A 86 -15.91 0.06 -15.57
CA VAL A 86 -14.69 0.84 -15.83
C VAL A 86 -14.78 1.61 -17.15
N THR A 87 -15.48 1.04 -18.14
CA THR A 87 -15.75 1.68 -19.44
C THR A 87 -16.58 2.96 -19.36
N ARG A 88 -17.26 3.23 -18.24
CA ARG A 88 -17.93 4.51 -17.99
C ARG A 88 -16.94 5.68 -17.91
N PHE A 89 -15.74 5.41 -17.43
CA PHE A 89 -14.66 6.38 -17.28
C PHE A 89 -13.69 6.32 -18.45
N PHE A 90 -13.43 5.12 -18.98
CA PHE A 90 -12.43 4.87 -20.01
C PHE A 90 -13.03 4.06 -21.16
N HIS A 91 -13.51 4.74 -22.19
CA HIS A 91 -14.19 4.08 -23.33
C HIS A 91 -13.33 3.02 -24.03
N ASN A 92 -12.02 3.25 -24.08
CA ASN A 92 -11.07 2.34 -24.71
C ASN A 92 -10.71 1.11 -23.85
N PHE A 93 -11.13 1.06 -22.59
CA PHE A 93 -10.83 -0.05 -21.69
C PHE A 93 -11.54 -1.35 -22.06
N GLY A 94 -12.70 -1.27 -22.74
CA GLY A 94 -13.58 -2.42 -23.01
C GLY A 94 -13.04 -3.46 -24.00
N VAL A 95 -11.86 -3.24 -24.61
CA VAL A 95 -11.24 -4.18 -25.55
C VAL A 95 -10.90 -5.51 -24.87
N HIS A 96 -10.82 -6.58 -25.65
CA HIS A 96 -10.52 -7.94 -25.19
C HIS A 96 -11.50 -8.49 -24.13
N GLY A 97 -12.78 -8.08 -24.18
CA GLY A 97 -13.82 -8.58 -23.29
C GLY A 97 -13.81 -7.98 -21.88
N LYS A 98 -13.16 -6.82 -21.69
CA LYS A 98 -13.10 -6.10 -20.42
C LYS A 98 -14.30 -5.17 -20.16
N ASP A 99 -15.23 -5.08 -21.09
CA ASP A 99 -16.39 -4.17 -21.04
C ASP A 99 -17.31 -4.38 -19.82
N ARG A 100 -17.24 -5.55 -19.20
CA ARG A 100 -18.03 -5.91 -18.01
C ARG A 100 -17.30 -5.71 -16.69
N ILE A 101 -16.00 -5.37 -16.69
CA ILE A 101 -15.24 -5.13 -15.47
C ILE A 101 -15.79 -3.90 -14.75
N THR A 102 -16.07 -4.04 -13.45
CA THR A 102 -16.53 -2.97 -12.55
C THR A 102 -15.43 -2.59 -11.55
N PHE A 103 -15.63 -1.47 -10.84
CA PHE A 103 -14.70 -1.06 -9.78
C PHE A 103 -14.64 -2.09 -8.65
N ARG A 104 -15.75 -2.77 -8.33
CA ARG A 104 -15.77 -3.90 -7.38
C ARG A 104 -14.80 -5.00 -7.81
N HIS A 105 -14.80 -5.38 -9.07
CA HIS A 105 -13.89 -6.41 -9.59
C HIS A 105 -12.40 -6.00 -9.48
N LEU A 106 -12.09 -4.72 -9.70
CA LEU A 106 -10.73 -4.22 -9.51
C LEU A 106 -10.30 -4.28 -8.05
N LEU A 107 -11.15 -3.79 -7.14
CA LEU A 107 -10.88 -3.78 -5.68
C LEU A 107 -10.76 -5.20 -5.10
N ALA A 108 -11.61 -6.14 -5.55
CA ALA A 108 -11.59 -7.53 -5.10
C ALA A 108 -10.56 -8.42 -5.82
N HIS A 109 -9.71 -7.82 -6.68
CA HIS A 109 -8.71 -8.54 -7.47
C HIS A 109 -9.26 -9.70 -8.31
N CYS A 110 -10.50 -9.59 -8.79
CA CYS A 110 -11.14 -10.61 -9.63
C CYS A 110 -11.50 -10.12 -11.04
N SER A 111 -10.82 -9.08 -11.52
CA SER A 111 -10.96 -8.53 -12.87
C SER A 111 -10.49 -9.48 -13.99
N GLY A 112 -9.63 -10.43 -13.66
CA GLY A 112 -8.92 -11.28 -14.61
C GLY A 112 -7.66 -10.65 -15.19
N LEU A 113 -7.34 -9.41 -14.88
CA LEU A 113 -6.08 -8.78 -15.30
C LEU A 113 -4.89 -9.46 -14.63
N THR A 114 -3.76 -9.51 -15.35
CA THR A 114 -2.51 -10.06 -14.84
C THR A 114 -2.02 -9.33 -13.59
N ALA A 115 -1.24 -10.02 -12.78
CA ALA A 115 -0.69 -9.48 -11.53
C ALA A 115 0.19 -8.24 -11.77
N TRP A 116 1.06 -8.30 -12.78
CA TRP A 116 2.09 -7.30 -13.01
C TRP A 116 2.63 -7.35 -14.45
N ARG A 117 3.17 -6.21 -14.93
CA ARG A 117 3.92 -6.09 -16.19
C ARG A 117 5.12 -5.17 -15.99
N PRO A 118 6.24 -5.40 -16.65
CA PRO A 118 7.44 -4.56 -16.54
C PRO A 118 7.34 -3.31 -17.43
N PHE A 119 6.31 -2.48 -17.26
CA PHE A 119 6.11 -1.26 -18.06
C PHE A 119 7.31 -0.33 -17.99
N TYR A 120 7.98 -0.24 -16.84
CA TYR A 120 9.17 0.57 -16.68
C TYR A 120 10.29 0.23 -17.67
N ARG A 121 10.40 -1.04 -18.11
CA ARG A 121 11.38 -1.44 -19.11
C ARG A 121 11.02 -0.88 -20.48
N LEU A 122 9.75 -0.95 -20.85
CA LEU A 122 9.27 -0.39 -22.12
C LEU A 122 9.41 1.13 -22.13
N VAL A 123 9.13 1.81 -21.01
CA VAL A 123 9.38 3.25 -20.85
C VAL A 123 10.85 3.56 -21.01
N ALA A 124 11.76 2.75 -20.44
CA ALA A 124 13.20 2.92 -20.61
C ALA A 124 13.66 2.70 -22.06
N ASP A 125 13.05 1.75 -22.78
CA ASP A 125 13.33 1.53 -24.20
C ASP A 125 12.88 2.71 -25.06
N ILE A 126 11.70 3.29 -24.79
CA ILE A 126 11.20 4.49 -25.46
C ILE A 126 12.14 5.69 -25.21
N GLU A 127 12.62 5.86 -23.98
CA GLU A 127 13.58 6.93 -23.65
C GLU A 127 14.90 6.74 -24.41
N ARG A 128 15.44 5.52 -24.45
CA ARG A 128 16.64 5.20 -25.22
C ARG A 128 16.45 5.40 -26.72
N GLY A 129 15.24 5.21 -27.23
CA GLY A 129 14.86 5.45 -28.62
C GLY A 129 14.76 6.92 -29.01
N GLY A 130 15.05 7.86 -28.09
CA GLY A 130 15.16 9.30 -28.34
C GLY A 130 14.10 10.20 -27.68
N LYS A 131 13.17 9.65 -26.89
CA LYS A 131 12.21 10.46 -26.13
C LYS A 131 12.79 10.90 -24.80
N VAL A 132 13.62 11.92 -24.83
CA VAL A 132 14.39 12.43 -23.67
C VAL A 132 13.47 12.78 -22.48
N ASN A 133 13.90 12.43 -21.25
CA ASN A 133 13.16 12.66 -20.00
C ASN A 133 11.76 12.02 -19.95
N PHE A 134 11.60 10.88 -20.60
CA PHE A 134 10.31 10.17 -20.59
C PHE A 134 10.12 9.36 -19.28
N MET A 135 11.18 8.71 -18.80
CA MET A 135 11.16 8.02 -17.51
C MET A 135 10.76 8.98 -16.38
N SER A 136 9.89 8.53 -15.48
CA SER A 136 9.42 9.32 -14.34
C SER A 136 8.77 10.65 -14.78
N SER A 137 7.84 10.57 -15.72
CA SER A 137 7.13 11.73 -16.26
C SER A 137 5.62 11.48 -16.37
N LEU A 138 4.84 12.57 -16.45
CA LEU A 138 3.40 12.47 -16.74
C LEU A 138 3.12 11.80 -18.10
N GLY A 139 4.03 11.98 -19.06
CA GLY A 139 3.92 11.31 -20.36
C GLY A 139 4.08 9.79 -20.26
N ALA A 140 5.02 9.32 -19.44
CA ALA A 140 5.17 7.88 -19.18
C ALA A 140 3.99 7.33 -18.38
N LYS A 141 3.47 8.07 -17.41
CA LYS A 141 2.26 7.72 -16.66
C LYS A 141 1.08 7.52 -17.60
N GLN A 142 0.81 8.47 -18.47
CA GLN A 142 -0.27 8.38 -19.44
C GLN A 142 -0.08 7.20 -20.41
N TRP A 143 1.14 6.99 -20.90
CA TRP A 143 1.45 5.86 -21.77
C TRP A 143 1.20 4.52 -21.07
N ILE A 144 1.58 4.37 -19.80
CA ILE A 144 1.32 3.16 -19.00
C ILE A 144 -0.19 2.92 -18.85
N PHE A 145 -1.00 3.95 -18.60
CA PHE A 145 -2.45 3.82 -18.55
C PHE A 145 -3.00 3.27 -19.87
N GLU A 146 -2.56 3.81 -21.01
CA GLU A 146 -2.97 3.34 -22.33
C GLU A 146 -2.58 1.88 -22.60
N GLU A 147 -1.38 1.47 -22.18
CA GLU A 147 -0.96 0.07 -22.31
C GLU A 147 -1.81 -0.88 -21.44
N ILE A 148 -2.14 -0.48 -20.21
CA ILE A 148 -3.05 -1.26 -19.35
C ILE A 148 -4.45 -1.34 -19.96
N HIS A 149 -4.94 -0.28 -20.60
CA HIS A 149 -6.21 -0.32 -21.30
C HIS A 149 -6.20 -1.32 -22.47
N ARG A 150 -5.04 -1.59 -23.08
CA ARG A 150 -4.87 -2.59 -24.15
C ARG A 150 -4.56 -3.98 -23.62
N GLU A 151 -4.25 -4.15 -22.33
CA GLU A 151 -3.85 -5.43 -21.74
C GLU A 151 -4.98 -6.46 -21.87
N LYS A 152 -4.61 -7.70 -22.23
CA LYS A 152 -5.54 -8.81 -22.35
C LYS A 152 -5.67 -9.52 -20.99
N PRO A 153 -6.87 -9.78 -20.47
CA PRO A 153 -7.07 -10.59 -19.29
C PRO A 153 -6.46 -11.98 -19.44
N GLU A 154 -5.85 -12.51 -18.37
CA GLU A 154 -5.32 -13.87 -18.33
C GLU A 154 -6.34 -14.89 -17.79
N ALA A 155 -7.43 -14.41 -17.19
CA ALA A 155 -8.52 -15.23 -16.69
C ALA A 155 -9.87 -14.57 -16.99
N PRO A 156 -10.97 -15.35 -17.12
CA PRO A 156 -12.31 -14.81 -17.22
C PRO A 156 -12.69 -13.99 -15.98
N LEU A 157 -13.47 -12.95 -16.17
CA LEU A 157 -13.98 -12.08 -15.13
C LEU A 157 -14.65 -12.87 -14.00
N GLY A 158 -14.27 -12.61 -12.75
CA GLY A 158 -14.88 -13.21 -11.56
C GLY A 158 -14.57 -14.69 -11.33
N THR A 159 -13.64 -15.30 -12.08
CA THR A 159 -13.33 -16.74 -11.92
C THR A 159 -12.10 -17.02 -11.07
N ARG A 160 -11.21 -16.06 -10.97
CA ARG A 160 -9.95 -16.18 -10.19
C ARG A 160 -9.65 -14.88 -9.47
N ALA A 161 -9.15 -15.00 -8.25
CA ALA A 161 -8.56 -13.90 -7.52
C ALA A 161 -7.06 -13.82 -7.91
N ILE A 162 -6.68 -12.75 -8.61
CA ILE A 162 -5.31 -12.47 -9.04
C ILE A 162 -4.93 -11.13 -8.45
N TYR A 163 -4.10 -11.12 -7.41
CA TYR A 163 -3.55 -9.87 -6.87
C TYR A 163 -2.87 -9.11 -8.00
N SER A 164 -3.41 -7.96 -8.37
CA SER A 164 -3.00 -7.22 -9.56
C SER A 164 -2.72 -5.76 -9.25
N ASP A 165 -1.49 -5.33 -9.53
CA ASP A 165 -1.11 -3.91 -9.49
C ASP A 165 -1.82 -3.12 -10.57
N LEU A 166 -2.11 -3.74 -11.74
CA LEU A 166 -2.80 -3.09 -12.83
C LEU A 166 -4.20 -2.61 -12.40
N ASN A 167 -4.91 -3.41 -11.59
CA ASN A 167 -6.20 -3.00 -11.04
C ASN A 167 -6.10 -1.66 -10.30
N PHE A 168 -5.07 -1.51 -9.47
CA PHE A 168 -4.90 -0.31 -8.64
C PHE A 168 -4.33 0.87 -9.42
N ILE A 169 -3.55 0.63 -10.47
CA ILE A 169 -3.16 1.68 -11.42
C ILE A 169 -4.41 2.27 -12.08
N ILE A 170 -5.35 1.42 -12.55
CA ILE A 170 -6.63 1.86 -13.13
C ILE A 170 -7.50 2.60 -12.11
N LEU A 171 -7.55 2.13 -10.85
CA LEU A 171 -8.29 2.82 -9.79
C LEU A 171 -7.71 4.22 -9.54
N GLY A 172 -6.38 4.36 -9.52
CA GLY A 172 -5.71 5.66 -9.43
C GLY A 172 -6.07 6.59 -10.58
N GLU A 173 -6.05 6.08 -11.82
CA GLU A 173 -6.47 6.83 -13.01
C GLU A 173 -7.95 7.25 -12.92
N ALA A 174 -8.82 6.36 -12.43
CA ALA A 174 -10.23 6.65 -12.28
C ALA A 174 -10.51 7.75 -11.23
N ILE A 175 -9.72 7.80 -10.16
CA ILE A 175 -9.80 8.87 -9.17
C ILE A 175 -9.44 10.21 -9.83
N GLU A 176 -8.34 10.27 -10.58
CA GLU A 176 -7.91 11.47 -11.31
C GLU A 176 -8.95 11.90 -12.35
N GLN A 177 -9.51 10.96 -13.09
CA GLN A 177 -10.56 11.23 -14.09
C GLN A 177 -11.86 11.74 -13.45
N ALA A 178 -12.30 11.15 -12.34
CA ALA A 178 -13.54 11.52 -11.66
C ALA A 178 -13.46 12.89 -10.94
N THR A 179 -12.26 13.29 -10.56
CA THR A 179 -12.05 14.49 -9.74
C THR A 179 -11.42 15.65 -10.49
N GLY A 180 -10.71 15.39 -11.58
CA GLY A 180 -9.88 16.37 -12.28
C GLY A 180 -8.63 16.77 -11.49
N VAL A 181 -8.28 16.03 -10.42
CA VAL A 181 -7.17 16.35 -9.51
C VAL A 181 -6.19 15.18 -9.50
N PRO A 182 -4.86 15.39 -9.58
CA PRO A 182 -3.85 14.36 -9.42
C PRO A 182 -4.02 13.58 -8.11
N LEU A 183 -3.72 12.28 -8.14
CA LEU A 183 -3.96 11.36 -7.01
C LEU A 183 -3.27 11.82 -5.71
N ASP A 184 -2.01 12.22 -5.78
CA ASP A 184 -1.24 12.72 -4.64
C ASP A 184 -1.89 13.95 -4.00
N ARG A 185 -2.32 14.90 -4.83
CA ARG A 185 -2.99 16.10 -4.37
C ARG A 185 -4.37 15.79 -3.78
N PHE A 186 -5.14 14.91 -4.40
CA PHE A 186 -6.43 14.47 -3.87
C PHE A 186 -6.25 13.81 -2.49
N CYS A 187 -5.32 12.87 -2.35
CA CYS A 187 -5.06 12.21 -1.08
C CYS A 187 -4.56 13.19 -0.02
N HIS A 188 -3.65 14.10 -0.38
CA HIS A 188 -3.15 15.10 0.56
C HIS A 188 -4.28 16.01 1.07
N GLU A 189 -5.09 16.58 0.17
CA GLU A 189 -6.11 17.55 0.53
C GLU A 189 -7.35 16.94 1.22
N ARG A 190 -7.76 15.75 0.79
CA ARG A 190 -9.03 15.14 1.18
C ARG A 190 -8.88 13.99 2.19
N ILE A 191 -7.68 13.48 2.39
CA ILE A 191 -7.41 12.40 3.35
C ILE A 191 -6.45 12.92 4.42
N TYR A 192 -5.19 13.12 4.09
CA TYR A 192 -4.15 13.30 5.10
C TYR A 192 -4.29 14.61 5.87
N ARG A 193 -4.60 15.71 5.20
CA ARG A 193 -4.85 16.99 5.87
C ARG A 193 -6.11 16.96 6.74
N GLU A 194 -7.18 16.30 6.29
CA GLU A 194 -8.41 16.15 7.09
C GLU A 194 -8.18 15.32 8.34
N LEU A 195 -7.28 14.34 8.28
CA LEU A 195 -6.86 13.50 9.41
C LEU A 195 -5.73 14.12 10.25
N GLY A 196 -5.28 15.34 9.93
CA GLY A 196 -4.22 16.04 10.66
C GLY A 196 -2.81 15.49 10.44
N LEU A 197 -2.58 14.67 9.40
CA LEU A 197 -1.29 14.08 9.09
C LEU A 197 -0.40 15.10 8.37
N ARG A 198 0.89 15.09 8.71
CA ARG A 198 1.84 16.11 8.23
C ARG A 198 2.91 15.57 7.31
N THR A 199 3.23 14.29 7.44
CA THR A 199 4.37 13.65 6.77
C THR A 199 3.91 12.65 5.72
N THR A 200 2.70 12.07 5.88
CA THR A 200 2.14 11.11 4.92
C THR A 200 1.89 11.76 3.57
N GLY A 201 2.42 11.16 2.51
CA GLY A 201 2.22 11.66 1.15
C GLY A 201 3.03 10.89 0.10
N PHE A 202 2.79 11.26 -1.15
CA PHE A 202 3.58 10.77 -2.28
C PHE A 202 4.82 11.65 -2.49
N VAL A 203 5.91 11.04 -2.94
CA VAL A 203 7.08 11.78 -3.43
C VAL A 203 7.00 11.84 -4.95
N ASP A 204 6.51 12.97 -5.47
CA ASP A 204 6.41 13.21 -6.92
C ASP A 204 7.78 13.50 -7.52
N SER A 205 8.40 12.47 -8.09
CA SER A 205 9.70 12.57 -8.75
C SER A 205 9.65 13.29 -10.11
N SER A 206 8.48 13.42 -10.73
CA SER A 206 8.30 14.21 -11.96
C SER A 206 8.46 15.71 -11.68
N THR A 207 7.89 16.16 -10.56
CA THR A 207 8.04 17.54 -10.09
C THR A 207 9.41 17.80 -9.46
N ALA A 208 10.00 16.80 -8.77
CA ALA A 208 11.35 16.89 -8.21
C ALA A 208 12.40 17.22 -9.30
N ARG A 209 12.29 16.57 -10.47
CA ARG A 209 13.16 16.86 -11.62
C ARG A 209 13.08 18.31 -12.09
N THR A 210 11.90 18.91 -12.07
CA THR A 210 11.68 20.29 -12.55
C THR A 210 11.99 21.34 -11.49
N ARG A 211 11.78 21.02 -10.20
CA ARG A 211 11.92 21.96 -9.06
C ARG A 211 13.17 21.75 -8.22
N LYS A 212 14.02 20.77 -8.55
CA LYS A 212 15.19 20.37 -7.74
C LYS A 212 14.82 20.08 -6.28
N PHE A 213 13.64 19.52 -6.04
CA PHE A 213 13.25 19.04 -4.73
C PHE A 213 13.94 17.69 -4.50
N GLU A 214 14.81 17.65 -3.51
CA GLU A 214 15.41 16.41 -3.03
C GLU A 214 14.83 16.10 -1.65
N PRO A 215 14.29 14.87 -1.44
CA PRO A 215 13.89 14.44 -0.11
C PRO A 215 15.06 14.57 0.86
N VAL A 216 14.81 15.00 2.09
CA VAL A 216 15.83 15.02 3.15
C VAL A 216 16.16 13.58 3.54
N PRO A 217 17.33 13.03 3.18
CA PRO A 217 17.62 11.60 3.33
C PRO A 217 17.49 11.10 4.78
N GLU A 218 17.77 11.98 5.74
CA GLU A 218 17.72 11.69 7.16
C GLU A 218 16.32 11.35 7.67
N MET A 219 15.28 11.69 6.91
CA MET A 219 13.90 11.37 7.27
C MET A 219 13.47 9.97 6.82
N PHE A 220 14.12 9.39 5.81
CA PHE A 220 13.62 8.19 5.14
C PHE A 220 14.41 6.93 5.49
N ALA A 221 13.69 5.80 5.60
CA ALA A 221 14.30 4.49 5.56
C ALA A 221 14.75 4.18 4.11
N ALA A 222 15.99 3.69 3.97
CA ALA A 222 16.48 3.23 2.69
C ALA A 222 15.75 1.94 2.26
N THR A 223 15.44 1.85 0.98
CA THR A 223 14.99 0.63 0.35
C THR A 223 16.15 -0.05 -0.41
N GLU A 224 15.96 -0.51 -1.62
CA GLU A 224 16.96 -1.30 -2.32
C GLU A 224 18.20 -0.49 -2.74
N ASN A 225 19.39 -1.11 -2.70
CA ASN A 225 20.49 -0.68 -3.55
C ASN A 225 20.18 -1.13 -4.97
N CYS A 226 19.47 -0.30 -5.69
CA CYS A 226 18.78 -0.66 -6.93
C CYS A 226 19.75 -0.84 -8.09
N PRO A 227 19.87 -2.05 -8.67
CA PRO A 227 20.81 -2.30 -9.76
C PRO A 227 20.49 -1.51 -11.03
N SER A 228 19.22 -1.32 -11.33
CA SER A 228 18.77 -0.59 -12.53
C SER A 228 18.97 0.92 -12.41
N ARG A 229 18.76 1.49 -11.22
CA ARG A 229 18.95 2.92 -10.93
C ARG A 229 20.35 3.25 -10.43
N LYS A 230 21.18 2.20 -10.13
CA LYS A 230 22.60 2.31 -9.71
C LYS A 230 22.81 3.19 -8.47
N ARG A 231 21.88 3.16 -7.54
CA ARG A 231 21.95 3.88 -6.28
C ARG A 231 21.10 3.23 -5.20
N VAL A 232 21.37 3.56 -3.94
CA VAL A 232 20.47 3.27 -2.82
C VAL A 232 19.26 4.19 -2.93
N LEU A 233 18.06 3.64 -2.83
CA LEU A 233 16.82 4.41 -2.91
C LEU A 233 16.46 4.93 -1.51
N ILE A 234 16.37 6.26 -1.37
CA ILE A 234 16.04 6.96 -0.13
C ILE A 234 15.08 8.09 -0.51
N GLY A 235 13.84 8.07 0.02
CA GLY A 235 12.83 9.06 -0.36
C GLY A 235 12.39 8.99 -1.83
N GLU A 236 12.65 7.86 -2.48
CA GLU A 236 12.25 7.56 -3.84
C GLU A 236 11.54 6.21 -3.83
N VAL A 237 10.41 6.10 -4.53
CA VAL A 237 9.59 4.88 -4.56
C VAL A 237 10.40 3.66 -5.06
N ASP A 238 10.34 2.54 -4.33
CA ASP A 238 11.03 1.29 -4.70
C ASP A 238 10.43 0.65 -5.96
N ASP A 239 9.10 0.65 -6.08
CA ASP A 239 8.38 0.08 -7.23
C ASP A 239 8.77 0.76 -8.54
N GLU A 240 9.24 -0.04 -9.50
CA GLU A 240 9.79 0.46 -10.76
C GLU A 240 8.70 1.05 -11.68
N ASN A 241 7.49 0.49 -11.67
CA ASN A 241 6.38 1.03 -12.48
C ASN A 241 5.88 2.36 -11.89
N ALA A 242 5.71 2.43 -10.56
CA ALA A 242 5.37 3.68 -9.89
C ALA A 242 6.44 4.75 -10.14
N PHE A 243 7.72 4.39 -10.08
CA PHE A 243 8.81 5.30 -10.45
C PHE A 243 8.70 5.79 -11.89
N ALA A 244 8.45 4.89 -12.85
CA ALA A 244 8.26 5.27 -14.25
C ALA A 244 7.09 6.23 -14.44
N MET A 245 6.06 6.12 -13.58
CA MET A 245 4.88 6.99 -13.55
C MET A 245 5.08 8.30 -12.78
N GLY A 246 6.30 8.62 -12.35
CA GLY A 246 6.61 9.84 -11.60
C GLY A 246 6.49 9.71 -10.08
N GLY A 247 6.41 8.49 -9.54
CA GLY A 247 6.32 8.22 -8.10
C GLY A 247 4.90 8.25 -7.54
N VAL A 248 3.91 8.64 -8.34
CA VAL A 248 2.50 8.76 -7.94
C VAL A 248 1.66 7.77 -8.70
N ALA A 249 1.30 6.64 -8.06
CA ALA A 249 0.50 5.59 -8.67
C ALA A 249 -0.47 4.97 -7.66
N GLY A 250 -1.60 4.45 -8.15
CA GLY A 250 -2.63 3.89 -7.28
C GLY A 250 -2.21 2.61 -6.54
N HIS A 251 -1.15 1.93 -7.00
CA HIS A 251 -0.68 0.67 -6.42
C HIS A 251 0.51 0.81 -5.47
N ALA A 252 1.31 1.88 -5.59
CA ALA A 252 2.53 2.13 -4.82
C ALA A 252 2.92 3.62 -4.87
N GLY A 253 3.84 4.06 -3.98
CA GLY A 253 4.40 5.41 -3.97
C GLY A 253 4.02 6.25 -2.75
N LEU A 254 3.19 5.74 -1.85
CA LEU A 254 2.88 6.41 -0.59
C LEU A 254 4.02 6.21 0.42
N PHE A 255 4.36 7.28 1.12
CA PHE A 255 5.32 7.30 2.22
C PHE A 255 4.66 7.78 3.51
N ALA A 256 5.00 7.17 4.63
CA ALA A 256 4.56 7.62 5.96
C ALA A 256 5.44 7.09 7.10
N PRO A 257 5.46 7.75 8.26
CA PRO A 257 5.95 7.19 9.50
C PRO A 257 4.87 6.31 10.16
N VAL A 258 5.30 5.40 11.04
CA VAL A 258 4.43 4.38 11.65
C VAL A 258 3.24 4.97 12.42
N ARG A 259 3.45 6.06 13.15
CA ARG A 259 2.39 6.72 13.94
C ARG A 259 1.29 7.32 13.06
N GLU A 260 1.64 7.80 11.86
CA GLU A 260 0.63 8.33 10.93
C GLU A 260 -0.14 7.19 10.23
N VAL A 261 0.49 6.06 9.96
CA VAL A 261 -0.22 4.85 9.49
C VAL A 261 -1.21 4.36 10.56
N ASP A 262 -0.79 4.27 11.82
CA ASP A 262 -1.65 3.93 12.95
C ASP A 262 -2.81 4.93 13.10
N SER A 263 -2.54 6.23 12.95
CA SER A 263 -3.58 7.27 12.98
C SER A 263 -4.65 7.05 11.89
N ILE A 264 -4.25 6.70 10.66
CA ILE A 264 -5.22 6.36 9.60
C ILE A 264 -6.06 5.15 10.02
N ALA A 265 -5.43 4.10 10.56
CA ALA A 265 -6.14 2.92 11.02
C ALA A 265 -7.14 3.23 12.14
N ALA A 266 -6.76 4.08 13.11
CA ALA A 266 -7.64 4.54 14.18
C ALA A 266 -8.87 5.30 13.64
N HIS A 267 -8.68 6.22 12.69
CA HIS A 267 -9.79 6.94 12.07
C HIS A 267 -10.73 6.01 11.27
N LEU A 268 -10.18 5.01 10.58
CA LEU A 268 -11.01 4.02 9.88
C LEU A 268 -11.78 3.13 10.85
N LEU A 269 -11.20 2.76 12.01
CA LEU A 269 -11.90 2.07 13.09
C LEU A 269 -13.04 2.94 13.63
N ASP A 270 -12.82 4.23 13.88
CA ASP A 270 -13.86 5.14 14.32
C ASP A 270 -15.00 5.26 13.28
N CYS A 271 -14.68 5.26 12.00
CA CYS A 271 -15.67 5.19 10.92
C CYS A 271 -16.45 3.87 10.95
N TYR A 272 -15.75 2.74 11.11
CA TYR A 272 -16.37 1.42 11.18
C TYR A 272 -17.34 1.28 12.36
N GLN A 273 -17.03 1.94 13.49
CA GLN A 273 -17.86 1.98 14.69
C GLN A 273 -18.92 3.11 14.67
N GLY A 274 -19.02 3.88 13.58
CA GLY A 274 -19.97 4.98 13.45
C GLY A 274 -19.66 6.20 14.34
N ARG A 275 -18.43 6.31 14.87
CA ARG A 275 -17.98 7.43 15.72
C ARG A 275 -17.40 8.62 14.94
N SER A 276 -17.16 8.46 13.64
CA SER A 276 -16.56 9.49 12.79
C SER A 276 -17.44 9.84 11.60
N THR A 277 -17.39 11.10 11.16
CA THR A 277 -18.07 11.59 9.95
C THR A 277 -17.17 11.59 8.72
N PHE A 278 -15.90 11.21 8.85
CA PHE A 278 -14.93 11.18 7.75
C PHE A 278 -15.39 10.24 6.62
N LEU A 279 -15.79 9.02 6.97
CA LEU A 279 -16.46 8.08 6.07
C LEU A 279 -17.70 7.49 6.76
N PRO A 280 -18.81 7.30 6.05
CA PRO A 280 -19.98 6.62 6.61
C PRO A 280 -19.65 5.17 7.00
N GLU A 281 -20.13 4.76 8.19
CA GLU A 281 -20.00 3.40 8.71
C GLU A 281 -20.32 2.32 7.64
N LYS A 282 -21.46 2.48 6.96
CA LYS A 282 -21.92 1.55 5.93
C LYS A 282 -20.87 1.34 4.82
N ILE A 283 -20.17 2.39 4.42
CA ILE A 283 -19.14 2.29 3.37
C ILE A 283 -17.95 1.52 3.90
N VAL A 284 -17.44 1.85 5.09
CA VAL A 284 -16.27 1.15 5.64
C VAL A 284 -16.58 -0.33 5.87
N ARG A 285 -17.76 -0.64 6.42
CA ARG A 285 -18.20 -2.04 6.60
C ARG A 285 -18.33 -2.79 5.28
N GLU A 286 -18.85 -2.16 4.22
CA GLU A 286 -18.91 -2.79 2.89
C GLU A 286 -17.50 -3.09 2.36
N PHE A 287 -16.57 -2.15 2.45
CA PHE A 287 -15.20 -2.34 1.97
C PHE A 287 -14.39 -3.33 2.80
N TRP A 288 -14.70 -3.51 4.08
CA TRP A 288 -14.03 -4.47 4.97
C TRP A 288 -14.69 -5.84 5.00
N THR A 289 -15.79 -6.02 4.28
CA THR A 289 -16.43 -7.32 4.12
C THR A 289 -15.77 -8.11 2.99
N ARG A 290 -15.35 -9.35 3.30
CA ARG A 290 -14.76 -10.26 2.30
C ARG A 290 -15.70 -10.44 1.11
N ASP A 291 -15.20 -10.18 -0.09
CA ASP A 291 -15.93 -10.42 -1.34
C ASP A 291 -16.02 -11.93 -1.61
N ARG A 292 -17.20 -12.39 -2.03
CA ARG A 292 -17.47 -13.80 -2.26
C ARG A 292 -17.63 -14.17 -3.73
N ALA A 293 -17.31 -13.26 -4.63
CA ALA A 293 -17.42 -13.51 -6.07
C ALA A 293 -16.53 -14.69 -6.52
N VAL A 294 -15.34 -14.82 -5.92
CA VAL A 294 -14.43 -15.93 -6.19
C VAL A 294 -14.32 -16.85 -4.98
N PRO A 295 -14.72 -18.11 -5.09
CA PRO A 295 -14.60 -19.09 -4.00
C PRO A 295 -13.15 -19.21 -3.50
N GLY A 296 -12.96 -19.17 -2.19
CA GLY A 296 -11.64 -19.30 -1.55
C GLY A 296 -10.78 -18.01 -1.59
N SER A 297 -11.26 -16.93 -2.21
CA SER A 297 -10.59 -15.64 -2.14
C SER A 297 -10.60 -15.07 -0.72
N THR A 298 -9.51 -14.44 -0.32
CA THR A 298 -9.40 -13.73 0.96
C THR A 298 -9.65 -12.22 0.82
N TRP A 299 -9.83 -11.74 -0.39
CA TRP A 299 -9.97 -10.30 -0.66
C TRP A 299 -11.33 -9.76 -0.23
N ALA A 300 -11.29 -8.66 0.49
CA ALA A 300 -12.34 -7.67 0.60
C ALA A 300 -12.13 -6.60 -0.49
N LEU A 301 -12.74 -5.43 -0.37
CA LEU A 301 -12.59 -4.39 -1.39
C LEU A 301 -11.34 -3.54 -1.13
N GLY A 302 -10.25 -3.92 -1.79
CA GLY A 302 -8.92 -3.32 -1.63
C GLY A 302 -8.11 -3.90 -0.48
N TRP A 303 -8.74 -4.48 0.52
CA TRP A 303 -8.13 -5.08 1.69
C TRP A 303 -8.04 -6.59 1.57
N ASP A 304 -7.02 -7.18 2.17
CA ASP A 304 -6.95 -8.63 2.38
C ASP A 304 -7.59 -8.98 3.73
N THR A 305 -7.96 -10.24 3.91
CA THR A 305 -8.43 -10.81 5.17
C THR A 305 -7.61 -12.05 5.51
N PRO A 306 -7.52 -12.48 6.77
CA PRO A 306 -6.68 -13.61 7.16
C PRO A 306 -6.95 -14.86 6.31
N SER A 307 -5.90 -15.42 5.73
CA SER A 307 -5.96 -16.71 5.04
C SER A 307 -6.25 -17.83 6.05
N PRO A 308 -7.05 -18.84 5.70
CA PRO A 308 -7.31 -19.98 6.60
C PRO A 308 -6.05 -20.80 6.91
N ILE A 309 -5.05 -20.74 6.03
CA ILE A 309 -3.78 -21.47 6.14
C ILE A 309 -2.64 -20.51 5.86
N HIS A 310 -1.61 -20.53 6.71
CA HIS A 310 -0.39 -19.70 6.58
C HIS A 310 -0.66 -18.21 6.41
N SER A 311 -1.58 -17.67 7.24
CA SER A 311 -1.84 -16.23 7.23
C SER A 311 -0.62 -15.43 7.66
N SER A 312 -0.32 -14.35 6.94
CA SER A 312 0.70 -13.39 7.37
C SER A 312 0.31 -12.58 8.61
N SER A 313 -0.98 -12.60 8.98
CA SER A 313 -1.49 -12.02 10.23
C SER A 313 -1.28 -12.94 11.46
N GLY A 314 -0.71 -14.14 11.26
CA GLY A 314 -0.64 -15.14 12.32
C GLY A 314 -1.95 -15.91 12.53
N HIS A 315 -2.13 -16.47 13.71
CA HIS A 315 -3.24 -17.36 14.05
C HIS A 315 -4.33 -16.69 14.91
N HIS A 316 -4.03 -15.54 15.52
CA HIS A 316 -4.90 -14.89 16.53
C HIS A 316 -5.78 -13.77 15.98
N PHE A 317 -5.54 -13.30 14.76
CA PHE A 317 -6.47 -12.41 14.09
C PHE A 317 -7.72 -13.15 13.62
N PRO A 318 -8.94 -12.61 13.87
CA PRO A 318 -10.18 -13.27 13.47
C PRO A 318 -10.38 -13.19 11.94
N PRO A 319 -11.22 -14.09 11.37
CA PRO A 319 -11.44 -14.15 9.92
C PRO A 319 -12.03 -12.88 9.29
N ASN A 320 -12.63 -12.00 10.09
CA ASN A 320 -13.18 -10.71 9.69
C ASN A 320 -12.20 -9.54 9.90
N ALA A 321 -10.98 -9.81 10.37
CA ALA A 321 -9.92 -8.82 10.35
C ALA A 321 -9.58 -8.44 8.92
N VAL A 322 -9.09 -7.22 8.73
CA VAL A 322 -8.63 -6.72 7.45
C VAL A 322 -7.18 -6.24 7.54
N GLY A 323 -6.46 -6.34 6.45
CA GLY A 323 -5.08 -5.89 6.44
C GLY A 323 -4.51 -5.82 5.04
N HIS A 324 -3.25 -5.46 4.96
CA HIS A 324 -2.49 -5.52 3.73
C HIS A 324 -0.98 -5.55 4.02
N LEU A 325 -0.22 -6.06 3.07
CA LEU A 325 1.24 -6.13 3.12
C LEU A 325 1.87 -5.20 2.09
N GLY A 326 3.04 -4.67 2.42
CA GLY A 326 3.91 -3.98 1.46
C GLY A 326 5.14 -4.81 1.12
N PHE A 327 5.56 -4.74 -0.13
CA PHE A 327 6.74 -5.44 -0.65
C PHE A 327 8.02 -5.04 0.10
N THR A 328 8.15 -3.77 0.43
CA THR A 328 9.29 -3.19 1.17
C THR A 328 9.46 -3.73 2.58
N GLY A 329 8.43 -4.39 3.12
CA GLY A 329 8.46 -4.99 4.47
C GLY A 329 7.43 -4.41 5.42
N THR A 330 6.50 -3.67 4.90
CA THR A 330 5.42 -3.03 5.68
C THR A 330 4.21 -3.94 5.82
N SER A 331 3.44 -3.79 6.87
CA SER A 331 2.15 -4.46 7.10
C SER A 331 1.26 -3.65 8.03
N LEU A 332 -0.04 -3.78 7.80
CA LEU A 332 -1.11 -3.27 8.66
C LEU A 332 -2.18 -4.35 8.76
N TRP A 333 -2.57 -4.71 9.99
CA TRP A 333 -3.70 -5.59 10.28
C TRP A 333 -4.61 -4.95 11.31
N ILE A 334 -5.93 -5.04 11.08
CA ILE A 334 -6.97 -4.43 11.90
C ILE A 334 -8.01 -5.48 12.25
N ASP A 335 -8.28 -5.65 13.54
CA ASP A 335 -9.45 -6.37 14.06
C ASP A 335 -10.53 -5.34 14.39
N PRO A 336 -11.57 -5.22 13.57
CA PRO A 336 -12.56 -4.16 13.75
C PRO A 336 -13.48 -4.38 14.96
N GLU A 337 -13.66 -5.64 15.41
CA GLU A 337 -14.56 -5.94 16.53
C GLU A 337 -13.89 -5.73 17.89
N ARG A 338 -12.59 -6.07 18.00
CA ARG A 338 -11.79 -5.80 19.20
C ARG A 338 -11.11 -4.44 19.18
N GLU A 339 -11.31 -3.68 18.11
CA GLU A 339 -10.68 -2.38 17.87
C GLU A 339 -9.15 -2.42 17.99
N ILE A 340 -8.52 -3.46 17.46
CA ILE A 340 -7.07 -3.64 17.49
C ILE A 340 -6.51 -3.26 16.12
N ALA A 341 -5.46 -2.44 16.11
CA ALA A 341 -4.65 -2.20 14.92
C ALA A 341 -3.18 -2.48 15.21
N VAL A 342 -2.53 -3.23 14.32
CA VAL A 342 -1.11 -3.57 14.40
C VAL A 342 -0.43 -3.10 13.13
N THR A 343 0.43 -2.10 13.27
CA THR A 343 1.26 -1.56 12.19
C THR A 343 2.71 -1.97 12.39
N VAL A 344 3.31 -2.60 11.38
CA VAL A 344 4.75 -2.90 11.36
C VAL A 344 5.33 -2.37 10.05
N LEU A 345 6.28 -1.45 10.14
CA LEU A 345 7.00 -0.92 9.00
C LEU A 345 8.46 -1.34 9.09
N SER A 346 8.97 -2.03 8.07
CA SER A 346 10.39 -2.38 7.99
C SER A 346 10.96 -2.07 6.60
N ASN A 347 12.27 -1.95 6.52
CA ASN A 347 12.98 -1.77 5.26
C ASN A 347 13.68 -3.07 4.80
N ARG A 348 12.96 -4.20 4.84
CA ARG A 348 13.52 -5.53 4.57
C ARG A 348 14.21 -5.65 3.21
N VAL A 349 13.83 -4.81 2.23
CA VAL A 349 14.45 -4.80 0.90
C VAL A 349 15.80 -4.10 0.87
N HIS A 350 16.20 -3.44 1.97
CA HIS A 350 17.50 -2.81 2.09
C HIS A 350 18.55 -3.80 2.62
N PRO A 351 19.73 -3.90 2.02
CA PRO A 351 20.11 -3.30 0.73
C PRO A 351 19.66 -4.13 -0.48
N SER A 352 19.03 -5.28 -0.29
CA SER A 352 18.62 -6.19 -1.37
C SER A 352 17.25 -6.81 -1.13
N ARG A 353 16.40 -6.78 -2.16
CA ARG A 353 15.08 -7.43 -2.17
C ARG A 353 15.12 -8.96 -2.16
N ALA A 354 16.29 -9.57 -2.31
CA ALA A 354 16.44 -11.04 -2.32
C ALA A 354 16.09 -11.69 -0.97
N ASN A 355 16.20 -10.96 0.14
CA ASN A 355 15.85 -11.44 1.46
C ASN A 355 14.33 -11.65 1.60
N GLN A 356 13.90 -12.87 1.89
CA GLN A 356 12.50 -13.26 2.06
C GLN A 356 12.14 -13.68 3.51
N SER A 357 13.08 -13.57 4.46
CA SER A 357 12.90 -14.04 5.85
C SER A 357 11.76 -13.33 6.59
N ILE A 358 11.30 -12.19 6.10
CA ILE A 358 10.14 -11.48 6.64
C ILE A 358 8.84 -12.30 6.56
N ARG A 359 8.78 -13.29 5.65
CA ARG A 359 7.60 -14.16 5.51
C ARG A 359 7.34 -15.00 6.75
N ASP A 360 8.42 -15.45 7.40
CA ASP A 360 8.35 -16.23 8.63
C ASP A 360 8.21 -15.33 9.87
N PHE A 361 8.76 -14.11 9.80
CA PHE A 361 8.69 -13.14 10.89
C PHE A 361 7.27 -12.60 11.09
N ARG A 362 6.56 -12.20 10.01
CA ARG A 362 5.25 -11.56 10.11
C ARG A 362 4.23 -12.36 10.93
N PRO A 363 3.91 -13.63 10.60
CA PRO A 363 2.92 -14.37 11.39
C PRO A 363 3.34 -14.51 12.85
N LYS A 364 4.63 -14.76 13.12
CA LYS A 364 5.16 -14.92 14.47
C LYS A 364 5.01 -13.65 15.31
N VAL A 365 5.39 -12.48 14.76
CA VAL A 365 5.30 -11.23 15.53
C VAL A 365 3.85 -10.82 15.76
N HIS A 366 2.95 -11.06 14.82
CA HIS A 366 1.53 -10.80 15.02
C HIS A 366 0.93 -11.70 16.10
N ASP A 367 1.31 -12.98 16.14
CA ASP A 367 0.87 -13.89 17.22
C ASP A 367 1.36 -13.40 18.59
N LEU A 368 2.65 -13.07 18.73
CA LEU A 368 3.20 -12.54 19.98
C LEU A 368 2.51 -11.24 20.44
N ILE A 369 2.20 -10.34 19.50
CA ILE A 369 1.47 -9.10 19.81
C ILE A 369 0.07 -9.41 20.32
N MET A 370 -0.67 -10.29 19.64
CA MET A 370 -2.04 -10.65 20.03
C MET A 370 -2.06 -11.39 21.37
N GLU A 371 -1.08 -12.22 21.65
CA GLU A 371 -0.89 -12.87 22.96
C GLU A 371 -0.58 -11.84 24.06
N ALA A 372 0.27 -10.83 23.77
CA ALA A 372 0.59 -9.76 24.73
C ALA A 372 -0.65 -8.92 25.06
N ILE A 373 -1.53 -8.64 24.09
CA ILE A 373 -2.81 -7.94 24.32
C ILE A 373 -3.75 -8.80 25.20
N GLY A 374 -3.84 -10.10 24.94
CA GLY A 374 -4.73 -11.01 25.69
C GLY A 374 -4.25 -11.35 27.09
N GLY A 375 -2.98 -11.10 27.41
CA GLY A 375 -2.38 -11.34 28.72
C GLY A 375 -2.20 -10.08 29.59
N ALA A 376 -2.68 -8.92 29.11
CA ALA A 376 -2.62 -7.63 29.81
C ALA A 376 -3.85 -7.39 30.69
#